data_ed54fe007d3012bc605f08faba7810b5
#
_entry.id   ed54fe007d3012bc605f08faba7810b5
#
_cell.length_a   1.000
_cell.length_b   1.000
_cell.length_c   1.000
_cell.angle_alpha   90.00
_cell.angle_beta   90.00
_cell.angle_gamma   90.00
#
_symmetry.space_group_name_H-M   'P 1'
#
loop_
_entity.id
_entity.type
_entity.pdbx_description
1 polymer ?
#
loop_
_entity_poly.entity_id
_entity_poly.type
_entity_poly.pdbx_seq_one_letter_code
_entity_poly.pdbx_strand_id
1 'polypeptide(L)'
;YGSYEVYLAPPDRIPHMMIEIGSLRERTFREIGEGTKNAIDTDRFDSYYYQLFVWDREARRLVGAYRLGMGDRIMERYGLKGFYTNTLFRMKPAMGEVMGKTIELGRSFIVRDYQRKPVSLMLLWKGILYVLLRNGQFRYLLGPVTISGGFQSASKLIIASHIRDFYLDREKAGWIRPRTGIDIRVR
;
A
#
# COMPACT_ATOMS: atom_id res chain seq x y z
N TYR A 1 -18.27 4.14 -13.02
CA TYR A 1 -18.14 3.36 -14.26
C TYR A 1 -19.08 2.14 -14.17
N GLY A 2 -20.20 2.18 -14.91
CA GLY A 2 -21.26 1.20 -14.68
C GLY A 2 -21.83 1.31 -13.27
N SER A 3 -21.96 0.16 -12.58
CA SER A 3 -22.41 0.09 -11.18
C SER A 3 -21.31 0.41 -10.16
N TYR A 4 -20.05 0.60 -10.59
CA TYR A 4 -18.92 0.82 -9.68
C TYR A 4 -18.73 2.28 -9.31
N GLU A 5 -18.52 2.53 -8.03
CA GLU A 5 -18.21 3.83 -7.44
C GLU A 5 -16.85 3.76 -6.74
N VAL A 6 -16.05 4.84 -6.82
CA VAL A 6 -14.73 4.94 -6.19
C VAL A 6 -14.79 6.01 -5.12
N TYR A 7 -14.41 5.65 -3.92
CA TYR A 7 -14.42 6.53 -2.76
C TYR A 7 -13.02 6.71 -2.19
N LEU A 8 -12.74 7.92 -1.71
CA LEU A 8 -11.59 8.23 -0.86
C LEU A 8 -12.13 8.84 0.44
N ALA A 9 -11.85 8.23 1.57
CA ALA A 9 -12.34 8.71 2.84
C ALA A 9 -11.30 8.55 3.97
N PRO A 10 -11.24 9.50 4.91
CA PRO A 10 -10.49 9.30 6.15
C PRO A 10 -11.26 8.29 7.05
N PRO A 11 -10.54 7.55 7.92
CA PRO A 11 -11.13 6.44 8.67
C PRO A 11 -12.24 6.85 9.64
N ASP A 12 -12.15 8.04 10.23
CA ASP A 12 -13.14 8.61 11.15
C ASP A 12 -14.52 8.86 10.50
N ARG A 13 -14.55 9.01 9.17
CA ARG A 13 -15.78 9.21 8.40
C ARG A 13 -16.45 7.90 7.96
N ILE A 14 -15.75 6.79 8.08
CA ILE A 14 -16.22 5.49 7.58
C ILE A 14 -16.02 4.34 8.59
N PRO A 15 -16.38 4.50 9.89
CA PRO A 15 -16.04 3.53 10.93
C PRO A 15 -16.58 2.12 10.64
N HIS A 16 -17.78 1.98 10.13
CA HIS A 16 -18.33 0.67 9.76
C HIS A 16 -17.63 0.07 8.54
N MET A 17 -17.29 0.89 7.55
CA MET A 17 -16.56 0.42 6.37
C MET A 17 -15.13 -0.01 6.74
N MET A 18 -14.50 0.59 7.75
CA MET A 18 -13.19 0.17 8.24
C MET A 18 -13.21 -1.28 8.75
N ILE A 19 -14.28 -1.70 9.40
CA ILE A 19 -14.46 -3.08 9.86
C ILE A 19 -14.55 -4.02 8.64
N GLU A 20 -15.36 -3.66 7.66
CA GLU A 20 -15.55 -4.44 6.43
C GLU A 20 -14.23 -4.53 5.62
N ILE A 21 -13.56 -3.39 5.41
CA ILE A 21 -12.25 -3.34 4.74
C ILE A 21 -11.25 -4.24 5.47
N GLY A 22 -11.14 -4.13 6.79
CA GLY A 22 -10.20 -4.93 7.59
C GLY A 22 -10.49 -6.42 7.54
N SER A 23 -11.77 -6.82 7.57
CA SER A 23 -12.20 -8.22 7.48
C SER A 23 -11.89 -8.83 6.10
N LEU A 24 -12.27 -8.13 5.03
CA LEU A 24 -12.02 -8.59 3.65
C LEU A 24 -10.53 -8.60 3.31
N ARG A 25 -9.77 -7.64 3.83
CA ARG A 25 -8.33 -7.56 3.71
C ARG A 25 -7.65 -8.76 4.36
N GLU A 26 -8.00 -9.09 5.61
CA GLU A 26 -7.49 -10.26 6.30
C GLU A 26 -7.79 -11.54 5.51
N ARG A 27 -9.02 -11.73 5.05
CA ARG A 27 -9.40 -12.91 4.26
C ARG A 27 -8.57 -13.03 3.00
N THR A 28 -8.41 -11.93 2.24
CA THR A 28 -7.66 -11.92 0.99
C THR A 28 -6.17 -12.19 1.21
N PHE A 29 -5.56 -11.58 2.23
CA PHE A 29 -4.14 -11.80 2.54
C PHE A 29 -3.88 -13.19 3.12
N ARG A 30 -4.82 -13.75 3.87
CA ARG A 30 -4.71 -15.11 4.39
C ARG A 30 -4.67 -16.16 3.28
N GLU A 31 -5.42 -15.96 2.19
CA GLU A 31 -5.40 -16.85 1.03
C GLU A 31 -4.01 -16.96 0.37
N ILE A 32 -3.19 -15.92 0.48
CA ILE A 32 -1.82 -15.89 -0.07
C ILE A 32 -0.72 -16.05 1.00
N GLY A 33 -1.11 -16.39 2.23
CA GLY A 33 -0.17 -16.61 3.33
C GLY A 33 0.37 -15.35 4.00
N GLU A 34 -0.19 -14.16 3.70
CA GLU A 34 0.22 -12.86 4.25
C GLU A 34 -0.75 -12.31 5.32
N GLY A 35 -1.77 -13.08 5.71
CA GLY A 35 -2.74 -12.68 6.73
C GLY A 35 -2.13 -12.55 8.13
N THR A 36 -2.72 -11.67 8.93
CA THR A 36 -2.30 -11.43 10.32
C THR A 36 -2.74 -12.53 11.28
N LYS A 37 -3.63 -13.40 10.85
CA LYS A 37 -4.34 -14.44 11.65
C LYS A 37 -5.33 -13.87 12.68
N ASN A 38 -5.58 -12.56 12.66
CA ASN A 38 -6.63 -11.91 13.44
C ASN A 38 -7.98 -11.99 12.71
N ALA A 39 -9.07 -11.64 13.40
CA ALA A 39 -10.38 -11.52 12.78
C ALA A 39 -10.44 -10.38 11.75
N ILE A 40 -9.66 -9.32 11.99
CA ILE A 40 -9.61 -8.08 11.19
C ILE A 40 -8.15 -7.66 11.05
N ASP A 41 -7.70 -7.38 9.83
CA ASP A 41 -6.39 -6.77 9.57
C ASP A 41 -6.50 -5.25 9.71
N THR A 42 -6.28 -4.75 10.92
CA THR A 42 -6.14 -3.33 11.22
C THR A 42 -4.90 -3.09 12.04
N ASP A 43 -4.25 -1.97 11.81
CA ASP A 43 -3.07 -1.54 12.55
C ASP A 43 -3.16 -0.04 12.93
N ARG A 44 -2.17 0.47 13.67
CA ARG A 44 -2.13 1.88 14.09
C ARG A 44 -2.23 2.88 12.93
N PHE A 45 -1.77 2.51 11.75
CA PHE A 45 -1.79 3.39 10.56
C PHE A 45 -3.21 3.56 10.01
N ASP A 46 -4.08 2.58 10.22
CA ASP A 46 -5.49 2.68 9.81
C ASP A 46 -6.24 3.79 10.54
N SER A 47 -5.70 4.34 11.64
CA SER A 47 -6.32 5.46 12.37
C SER A 47 -6.15 6.82 11.68
N TYR A 48 -5.24 6.97 10.73
CA TYR A 48 -4.97 8.25 10.05
C TYR A 48 -4.65 8.15 8.56
N TYR A 49 -4.49 6.94 8.00
CA TYR A 49 -4.39 6.73 6.56
C TYR A 49 -5.77 6.74 5.93
N TYR A 50 -5.88 7.38 4.78
CA TYR A 50 -7.10 7.35 3.99
C TYR A 50 -7.33 5.96 3.39
N GLN A 51 -8.60 5.63 3.18
CA GLN A 51 -9.00 4.43 2.44
C GLN A 51 -9.55 4.85 1.08
N LEU A 52 -8.90 4.38 0.02
CA LEU A 52 -9.42 4.42 -1.34
C LEU A 52 -10.06 3.07 -1.62
N PHE A 53 -11.35 3.04 -1.92
CA PHE A 53 -12.04 1.79 -2.15
C PHE A 53 -13.05 1.88 -3.30
N VAL A 54 -13.30 0.73 -3.91
CA VAL A 54 -14.31 0.55 -4.96
C VAL A 54 -15.50 -0.19 -4.38
N TRP A 55 -16.67 0.35 -4.61
CA TRP A 55 -17.97 -0.19 -4.20
C TRP A 55 -18.77 -0.61 -5.43
N ASP A 56 -19.33 -1.81 -5.41
CA ASP A 56 -20.31 -2.27 -6.40
C ASP A 56 -21.71 -1.98 -5.88
N ARG A 57 -22.37 -1.00 -6.48
CA ARG A 57 -23.68 -0.52 -6.06
C ARG A 57 -24.80 -1.54 -6.30
N GLU A 58 -24.72 -2.31 -7.39
CA GLU A 58 -25.71 -3.34 -7.68
C GLU A 58 -25.56 -4.52 -6.74
N ALA A 59 -24.34 -5.00 -6.55
CA ALA A 59 -24.06 -6.10 -5.63
C ALA A 59 -24.03 -5.67 -4.15
N ARG A 60 -24.08 -4.35 -3.87
CA ARG A 60 -24.00 -3.74 -2.53
C ARG A 60 -22.83 -4.28 -1.70
N ARG A 61 -21.63 -4.32 -2.31
CA ARG A 61 -20.43 -4.89 -1.66
C ARG A 61 -19.14 -4.20 -2.08
N LEU A 62 -18.14 -4.34 -1.21
CA LEU A 62 -16.79 -3.87 -1.47
C LEU A 62 -16.12 -4.75 -2.54
N VAL A 63 -15.48 -4.10 -3.51
CA VAL A 63 -14.72 -4.74 -4.59
C VAL A 63 -13.25 -4.87 -4.20
N GLY A 64 -12.68 -3.86 -3.60
CA GLY A 64 -11.28 -3.80 -3.19
C GLY A 64 -10.92 -2.44 -2.64
N ALA A 65 -9.74 -2.34 -2.05
CA ALA A 65 -9.26 -1.10 -1.45
C ALA A 65 -7.74 -0.96 -1.51
N TYR A 66 -7.30 0.30 -1.35
CA TYR A 66 -5.93 0.73 -1.08
C TYR A 66 -5.91 1.62 0.15
N ARG A 67 -4.88 1.49 0.98
CA ARG A 67 -4.60 2.42 2.08
C ARG A 67 -3.61 3.48 1.59
N LEU A 68 -3.95 4.78 1.74
CA LEU A 68 -3.19 5.93 1.27
C LEU A 68 -2.72 6.78 2.44
N GLY A 69 -1.41 6.86 2.65
CA GLY A 69 -0.78 7.77 3.59
C GLY A 69 -0.43 9.09 2.93
N MET A 70 -1.09 10.19 3.32
CA MET A 70 -0.81 11.53 2.81
C MET A 70 0.44 12.07 3.49
N GLY A 71 1.56 12.10 2.75
CA GLY A 71 2.88 12.35 3.31
C GLY A 71 3.06 13.70 3.97
N ASP A 72 2.44 14.75 3.44
CA ASP A 72 2.44 16.09 4.04
C ASP A 72 1.87 16.07 5.47
N ARG A 73 0.68 15.50 5.65
CA ARG A 73 -0.01 15.39 6.94
C ARG A 73 0.70 14.45 7.91
N ILE A 74 1.27 13.36 7.39
CA ILE A 74 2.03 12.40 8.20
C ILE A 74 3.31 13.04 8.70
N MET A 75 4.05 13.75 7.84
CA MET A 75 5.27 14.44 8.24
C MET A 75 5.02 15.53 9.27
N GLU A 76 3.96 16.33 9.10
CA GLU A 76 3.56 17.36 10.04
C GLU A 76 3.26 16.80 11.43
N ARG A 77 2.52 15.70 11.52
CA ARG A 77 2.02 15.18 12.79
C ARG A 77 2.93 14.14 13.46
N TYR A 78 3.61 13.32 12.68
CA TYR A 78 4.33 12.13 13.18
C TYR A 78 5.78 12.04 12.69
N GLY A 79 6.18 12.92 11.73
CA GLY A 79 7.47 12.82 11.05
C GLY A 79 7.64 11.48 10.32
N LEU A 80 8.87 11.09 10.06
CA LEU A 80 9.20 9.84 9.37
C LEU A 80 8.66 8.58 10.08
N LYS A 81 8.46 8.62 11.40
CA LYS A 81 7.93 7.48 12.19
C LYS A 81 6.46 7.20 11.92
N GLY A 82 5.74 8.14 11.30
CA GLY A 82 4.35 7.99 10.91
C GLY A 82 4.13 7.16 9.65
N PHE A 83 5.18 6.81 8.91
CA PHE A 83 5.06 5.99 7.70
C PHE A 83 5.17 4.50 8.01
N TYR A 84 4.35 3.70 7.34
CA TYR A 84 4.41 2.24 7.43
C TYR A 84 5.78 1.73 6.96
N THR A 85 6.31 2.27 5.87
CA THR A 85 7.64 1.91 5.35
C THR A 85 8.74 2.10 6.40
N ASN A 86 8.59 3.04 7.35
CA ASN A 86 9.56 3.19 8.44
C ASN A 86 9.55 2.02 9.44
N THR A 87 8.55 1.16 9.44
CA THR A 87 8.55 -0.09 10.21
C THR A 87 9.48 -1.14 9.59
N LEU A 88 9.67 -1.09 8.28
CA LEU A 88 10.49 -2.02 7.51
C LEU A 88 11.93 -1.50 7.33
N PHE A 89 12.08 -0.19 7.21
CA PHE A 89 13.34 0.48 6.90
C PHE A 89 13.63 1.60 7.91
N ARG A 90 14.90 1.82 8.19
CA ARG A 90 15.37 3.05 8.87
C ARG A 90 15.61 4.11 7.81
N MET A 91 14.96 5.24 7.94
CA MET A 91 15.08 6.38 7.05
C MET A 91 15.97 7.46 7.68
N LYS A 92 16.92 8.00 6.92
CA LYS A 92 17.69 9.19 7.32
C LYS A 92 16.82 10.44 7.24
N PRO A 93 17.15 11.53 7.97
CA PRO A 93 16.42 12.79 7.91
C PRO A 93 16.27 13.36 6.50
N ALA A 94 17.25 13.17 5.61
CA ALA A 94 17.20 13.58 4.21
C ALA A 94 15.99 13.01 3.45
N MET A 95 15.43 11.87 3.89
CA MET A 95 14.23 11.30 3.32
C MET A 95 12.96 12.12 3.62
N GLY A 96 13.00 13.02 4.61
CA GLY A 96 11.84 13.79 5.08
C GLY A 96 11.21 14.65 4.00
N GLU A 97 12.00 15.32 3.16
CA GLU A 97 11.49 16.13 2.06
C GLU A 97 10.75 15.27 1.02
N VAL A 98 11.31 14.12 0.65
CA VAL A 98 10.70 13.18 -0.28
C VAL A 98 9.39 12.65 0.31
N MET A 99 9.42 12.20 1.57
CA MET A 99 8.26 11.63 2.24
C MET A 99 7.12 12.63 2.42
N GLY A 100 7.42 13.93 2.65
CA GLY A 100 6.41 14.99 2.70
C GLY A 100 5.70 15.23 1.36
N LYS A 101 6.34 14.87 0.24
CA LYS A 101 5.78 14.97 -1.12
C LYS A 101 5.31 13.61 -1.67
N THR A 102 5.12 12.62 -0.80
CA THR A 102 4.79 11.23 -1.15
C THR A 102 3.36 10.90 -0.74
N ILE A 103 2.67 10.10 -1.55
CA ILE A 103 1.54 9.29 -1.09
C ILE A 103 2.06 7.87 -0.87
N GLU A 104 2.03 7.39 0.36
CA GLU A 104 2.39 6.01 0.68
C GLU A 104 1.20 5.10 0.41
N LEU A 105 1.41 4.13 -0.48
CA LEU A 105 0.42 3.12 -0.85
C LEU A 105 0.67 1.82 -0.08
N GLY A 106 -0.38 1.23 0.45
CA GLY A 106 -0.26 -0.04 1.14
C GLY A 106 -1.57 -0.79 1.26
N ARG A 107 -1.47 -2.01 1.77
CA ARG A 107 -2.65 -2.84 2.07
C ARG A 107 -3.62 -2.94 0.90
N SER A 108 -3.11 -3.08 -0.33
CA SER A 108 -3.93 -3.22 -1.53
C SER A 108 -4.54 -4.62 -1.61
N PHE A 109 -5.82 -4.69 -1.86
CA PHE A 109 -6.48 -5.96 -2.13
C PHE A 109 -7.68 -5.80 -3.05
N ILE A 110 -8.02 -6.89 -3.74
CA ILE A 110 -9.27 -7.06 -4.48
C ILE A 110 -9.90 -8.35 -3.98
N VAL A 111 -11.18 -8.28 -3.62
CA VAL A 111 -11.96 -9.42 -3.17
C VAL A 111 -11.99 -10.51 -4.26
N ARG A 112 -11.89 -11.77 -3.89
CA ARG A 112 -11.72 -12.93 -4.77
C ARG A 112 -12.64 -12.92 -6.00
N ASP A 113 -13.94 -12.64 -5.80
CA ASP A 113 -14.94 -12.62 -6.87
C ASP A 113 -14.69 -11.55 -7.95
N TYR A 114 -13.83 -10.57 -7.64
CA TYR A 114 -13.50 -9.45 -8.52
C TYR A 114 -12.05 -9.48 -9.04
N GLN A 115 -11.20 -10.41 -8.57
CA GLN A 115 -9.78 -10.48 -8.98
C GLN A 115 -9.59 -10.75 -10.47
N ARG A 116 -10.53 -11.49 -11.10
CA ARG A 116 -10.49 -11.79 -12.53
C ARG A 116 -11.12 -10.70 -13.41
N LYS A 117 -11.59 -9.60 -12.82
CA LYS A 117 -12.18 -8.46 -13.53
C LYS A 117 -11.15 -7.34 -13.63
N PRO A 118 -10.52 -7.08 -14.79
CA PRO A 118 -9.48 -6.05 -14.92
C PRO A 118 -9.95 -4.66 -14.52
N VAL A 119 -11.25 -4.37 -14.64
CA VAL A 119 -11.86 -3.10 -14.25
C VAL A 119 -11.65 -2.79 -12.77
N SER A 120 -11.60 -3.80 -11.89
CA SER A 120 -11.45 -3.60 -10.45
C SER A 120 -10.12 -2.92 -10.11
N LEU A 121 -9.02 -3.43 -10.64
CA LEU A 121 -7.69 -2.85 -10.46
C LEU A 121 -7.57 -1.49 -11.16
N MET A 122 -8.11 -1.39 -12.37
CA MET A 122 -8.12 -0.14 -13.15
C MET A 122 -8.81 1.00 -12.39
N LEU A 123 -9.93 0.73 -11.72
CA LEU A 123 -10.66 1.75 -10.96
C LEU A 123 -9.88 2.21 -9.72
N LEU A 124 -9.20 1.30 -9.03
CA LEU A 124 -8.32 1.67 -7.92
C LEU A 124 -7.17 2.57 -8.41
N TRP A 125 -6.51 2.23 -9.51
CA TRP A 125 -5.46 3.07 -10.09
C TRP A 125 -5.96 4.41 -10.62
N LYS A 126 -7.15 4.46 -11.22
CA LYS A 126 -7.80 5.73 -11.60
C LYS A 126 -8.09 6.60 -10.37
N GLY A 127 -8.51 5.98 -9.26
CA GLY A 127 -8.69 6.68 -7.98
C GLY A 127 -7.38 7.28 -7.47
N ILE A 128 -6.28 6.52 -7.48
CA ILE A 128 -4.95 7.02 -7.09
C ILE A 128 -4.53 8.20 -7.99
N LEU A 129 -4.68 8.05 -9.30
CA LEU A 129 -4.37 9.11 -10.26
C LEU A 129 -5.20 10.37 -10.00
N TYR A 130 -6.49 10.21 -9.72
CA TYR A 130 -7.35 11.34 -9.38
C TYR A 130 -6.89 12.07 -8.12
N VAL A 131 -6.47 11.32 -7.09
CA VAL A 131 -5.89 11.90 -5.86
C VAL A 131 -4.63 12.70 -6.18
N LEU A 132 -3.72 12.17 -7.00
CA LEU A 132 -2.50 12.89 -7.42
C LEU A 132 -2.81 14.18 -8.19
N LEU A 133 -3.74 14.12 -9.15
CA LEU A 133 -4.11 15.27 -9.96
C LEU A 133 -4.78 16.39 -9.14
N ARG A 134 -5.49 16.02 -8.08
CA ARG A 134 -6.15 16.98 -7.17
C ARG A 134 -5.21 17.54 -6.10
N ASN A 135 -4.08 16.92 -5.86
CA ASN A 135 -3.14 17.28 -4.82
C ASN A 135 -1.74 17.45 -5.40
N GLY A 136 -1.53 18.56 -6.12
CA GLY A 136 -0.31 18.86 -6.89
C GLY A 136 0.98 18.95 -6.05
N GLN A 137 0.90 18.93 -4.72
CA GLN A 137 2.08 18.87 -3.83
C GLN A 137 2.73 17.48 -3.83
N PHE A 138 1.99 16.42 -4.14
CA PHE A 138 2.55 15.08 -4.18
C PHE A 138 3.27 14.81 -5.52
N ARG A 139 4.48 14.31 -5.43
CA ARG A 139 5.37 14.00 -6.57
C ARG A 139 5.75 12.53 -6.65
N TYR A 140 5.57 11.80 -5.56
CA TYR A 140 6.01 10.42 -5.43
C TYR A 140 4.86 9.52 -4.96
N LEU A 141 4.87 8.31 -5.49
CA LEU A 141 4.14 7.18 -4.93
C LEU A 141 5.16 6.22 -4.33
N LEU A 142 4.95 5.83 -3.10
CA LEU A 142 5.82 4.87 -2.40
C LEU A 142 4.96 3.72 -1.89
N GLY A 143 5.44 2.50 -2.05
CA GLY A 143 4.79 1.32 -1.47
C GLY A 143 5.76 0.16 -1.40
N PRO A 144 5.87 -0.55 -0.27
CA PRO A 144 6.61 -1.79 -0.20
C PRO A 144 5.90 -2.86 -1.02
N VAL A 145 6.69 -3.58 -1.83
CA VAL A 145 6.20 -4.70 -2.63
C VAL A 145 6.77 -5.99 -2.07
N THR A 146 5.92 -6.98 -1.86
CA THR A 146 6.32 -8.32 -1.42
C THR A 146 6.52 -9.23 -2.63
N ILE A 147 7.66 -9.92 -2.69
CA ILE A 147 7.85 -11.02 -3.62
C ILE A 147 7.32 -12.28 -2.94
N SER A 148 6.34 -12.94 -3.55
CA SER A 148 5.69 -14.12 -2.99
C SER A 148 6.70 -15.19 -2.52
N GLY A 149 6.39 -15.83 -1.39
CA GLY A 149 7.15 -16.95 -0.84
C GLY A 149 7.28 -18.13 -1.80
N GLY A 150 6.30 -18.32 -2.69
CA GLY A 150 6.28 -19.40 -3.69
C GLY A 150 7.31 -19.28 -4.81
N PHE A 151 7.93 -18.10 -5.00
CA PHE A 151 9.04 -18.00 -5.97
C PHE A 151 10.31 -18.67 -5.45
N GLN A 152 11.01 -19.37 -6.32
CA GLN A 152 12.35 -19.93 -6.04
C GLN A 152 13.35 -18.81 -5.72
N SER A 153 14.35 -19.11 -4.89
CA SER A 153 15.37 -18.12 -4.49
C SER A 153 16.10 -17.51 -5.70
N ALA A 154 16.39 -18.31 -6.72
CA ALA A 154 16.99 -17.83 -7.97
C ALA A 154 16.11 -16.78 -8.68
N SER A 155 14.81 -17.03 -8.80
CA SER A 155 13.87 -16.08 -9.40
C SER A 155 13.80 -14.76 -8.62
N LYS A 156 13.79 -14.84 -7.27
CA LYS A 156 13.83 -13.65 -6.40
C LYS A 156 15.09 -12.83 -6.60
N LEU A 157 16.25 -13.50 -6.73
CA LEU A 157 17.53 -12.85 -7.00
C LEU A 157 17.55 -12.17 -8.36
N ILE A 158 17.02 -12.81 -9.41
CA ILE A 158 16.95 -12.24 -10.75
C ILE A 158 16.08 -10.96 -10.73
N ILE A 159 14.90 -11.01 -10.12
CA ILE A 159 14.00 -9.86 -9.98
C ILE A 159 14.72 -8.73 -9.22
N ALA A 160 15.30 -9.03 -8.06
CA ALA A 160 15.99 -8.04 -7.23
C ALA A 160 17.21 -7.43 -7.95
N SER A 161 17.99 -8.24 -8.66
CA SER A 161 19.13 -7.76 -9.46
C SER A 161 18.68 -6.85 -10.59
N HIS A 162 17.66 -7.25 -11.34
CA HIS A 162 17.10 -6.42 -12.43
C HIS A 162 16.65 -5.05 -11.92
N ILE A 163 15.85 -5.02 -10.82
CA ILE A 163 15.39 -3.76 -10.22
C ILE A 163 16.59 -2.91 -9.77
N ARG A 164 17.57 -3.51 -9.11
CA ARG A 164 18.78 -2.82 -8.66
C ARG A 164 19.59 -2.24 -9.81
N ASP A 165 19.75 -2.99 -10.88
CA ASP A 165 20.67 -2.62 -11.97
C ASP A 165 20.06 -1.57 -12.90
N PHE A 166 18.73 -1.54 -13.06
CA PHE A 166 18.04 -0.65 -13.99
C PHE A 166 17.21 0.48 -13.33
N TYR A 167 16.78 0.33 -12.07
CA TYR A 167 15.83 1.24 -11.43
C TYR A 167 16.30 1.80 -10.09
N LEU A 168 17.49 1.42 -9.61
CA LEU A 168 17.98 1.90 -8.33
C LEU A 168 18.34 3.40 -8.39
N ASP A 169 17.65 4.23 -7.67
CA ASP A 169 18.10 5.58 -7.33
C ASP A 169 19.16 5.49 -6.23
N ARG A 170 20.44 5.60 -6.62
CA ARG A 170 21.59 5.40 -5.72
C ARG A 170 21.64 6.45 -4.60
N GLU A 171 21.18 7.67 -4.86
CA GLU A 171 21.16 8.73 -3.86
C GLU A 171 20.13 8.41 -2.77
N LYS A 172 18.88 8.19 -3.17
CA LYS A 172 17.79 7.88 -2.22
C LYS A 172 17.97 6.53 -1.54
N ALA A 173 18.55 5.54 -2.23
CA ALA A 173 18.90 4.26 -1.62
C ALA A 173 19.90 4.42 -0.46
N GLY A 174 20.80 5.39 -0.54
CA GLY A 174 21.72 5.74 0.55
C GLY A 174 21.05 6.33 1.79
N TRP A 175 19.80 6.77 1.69
CA TRP A 175 19.03 7.35 2.80
C TRP A 175 18.13 6.35 3.52
N ILE A 176 18.06 5.10 3.01
CA ILE A 176 17.20 4.05 3.55
C ILE A 176 18.05 2.82 3.87
N ARG A 177 17.79 2.18 5.01
CA ARG A 177 18.42 0.90 5.39
C ARG A 177 17.35 -0.07 5.91
N PRO A 178 17.37 -1.35 5.50
CA PRO A 178 16.44 -2.34 6.04
C PRO A 178 16.66 -2.48 7.57
N ARG A 179 15.59 -2.72 8.31
CA ARG A 179 15.67 -2.99 9.77
C ARG A 179 16.08 -4.41 10.06
N THR A 180 15.69 -5.34 9.22
CA THR A 180 16.13 -6.74 9.26
C THR A 180 16.99 -7.03 8.05
N GLY A 181 18.11 -7.71 8.24
CA GLY A 181 18.97 -8.14 7.13
C GLY A 181 18.20 -9.08 6.19
N ILE A 182 18.49 -9.00 4.89
CA ILE A 182 18.00 -9.97 3.92
C ILE A 182 18.94 -11.16 3.99
N ASP A 183 18.49 -12.28 4.58
CA ASP A 183 19.21 -13.55 4.53
C ASP A 183 18.85 -14.25 3.19
N ILE A 184 19.56 -13.90 2.14
CA ILE A 184 19.45 -14.60 0.85
C ILE A 184 20.41 -15.78 0.89
N ARG A 185 20.00 -16.87 1.52
CA ARG A 185 20.70 -18.15 1.37
C ARG A 185 20.29 -18.75 0.03
N VAL A 186 21.22 -18.76 -0.92
CA VAL A 186 21.14 -19.60 -2.10
C VAL A 186 21.43 -21.03 -1.62
N ARG A 187 20.40 -21.86 -1.54
CA ARG A 187 20.55 -23.31 -1.41
C ARG A 187 20.58 -23.93 -2.78
#